data_025baa2cbbd0ca9766a3c2997218d2b3
#
_entry.id   025baa2cbbd0ca9766a3c2997218d2b3
#
_cell.length_a   1.000
_cell.length_b   1.000
_cell.length_c   1.000
_cell.angle_alpha   90.00
_cell.angle_beta   90.00
_cell.angle_gamma   90.00
#
_symmetry.space_group_name_H-M   'P 1'
#
loop_
_entity.id
_entity.type
_entity.pdbx_description
1 polymer ?
#
loop_
_entity_poly.entity_id
_entity_poly.type
_entity_poly.pdbx_seq_one_letter_code
_entity_poly.pdbx_strand_id
1 'polypeptide(L)'
;MVILTLVVAMSVPFLWLFKASSATVRGVSQVWANGIMVLMKYLVGLDYTVFGRENVPDGPCIIACNHQSLWETAALCAIFPNASIVAKKELRKLPFVGWFLERYPMILVDRSAGRQALRQMVDEARRAVGEGRKVLLFPQGTRQAIDEPMAFQSAGISALYTNLAVPVVPAACNSGLFWGKKTLMMHSGTVTLSFLPPIAPGLPRKEFQEKMERMISDEASRLLTVSEAKASR
;
A
#
# COMPACT_ATOMS: atom_id res chain seq x y z
N MET A 1 -16.55 10.14 1.20
CA MET A 1 -15.86 8.86 0.90
C MET A 1 -16.84 7.76 0.52
N VAL A 2 -17.80 7.39 1.38
CA VAL A 2 -18.79 6.32 1.06
C VAL A 2 -19.53 6.61 -0.24
N ILE A 3 -20.05 7.82 -0.42
CA ILE A 3 -20.77 8.22 -1.64
C ILE A 3 -19.88 8.06 -2.89
N LEU A 4 -18.66 8.53 -2.87
CA LEU A 4 -17.74 8.37 -4.01
C LEU A 4 -17.45 6.89 -4.29
N THR A 5 -17.24 6.09 -3.23
CA THR A 5 -17.05 4.65 -3.38
C THR A 5 -18.28 3.97 -3.96
N LEU A 6 -19.49 4.39 -3.56
CA LEU A 6 -20.75 3.90 -4.14
C LEU A 6 -20.91 4.32 -5.60
N VAL A 7 -20.59 5.57 -5.96
CA VAL A 7 -20.65 6.05 -7.35
C VAL A 7 -19.70 5.24 -8.23
N VAL A 8 -18.46 5.01 -7.77
CA VAL A 8 -17.51 4.16 -8.49
C VAL A 8 -18.00 2.71 -8.56
N ALA A 9 -18.56 2.18 -7.47
CA ALA A 9 -19.16 0.84 -7.45
C ALA A 9 -20.34 0.72 -8.44
N MET A 10 -21.14 1.77 -8.61
CA MET A 10 -22.22 1.80 -9.62
C MET A 10 -21.69 1.78 -11.05
N SER A 11 -20.46 2.20 -11.32
CA SER A 11 -19.86 2.05 -12.65
C SER A 11 -19.46 0.60 -12.98
N VAL A 12 -19.30 -0.27 -11.98
CA VAL A 12 -18.87 -1.66 -12.14
C VAL A 12 -19.76 -2.49 -13.07
N PRO A 13 -21.11 -2.47 -12.97
CA PRO A 13 -21.97 -3.20 -13.90
C PRO A 13 -21.77 -2.75 -15.36
N PHE A 14 -21.60 -1.46 -15.61
CA PHE A 14 -21.33 -0.92 -16.95
C PHE A 14 -19.96 -1.37 -17.45
N LEU A 15 -18.92 -1.24 -16.64
CA LEU A 15 -17.58 -1.72 -16.97
C LEU A 15 -17.56 -3.23 -17.25
N TRP A 16 -18.38 -3.98 -16.55
CA TRP A 16 -18.55 -5.42 -16.75
C TRP A 16 -19.28 -5.71 -18.07
N LEU A 17 -20.41 -5.04 -18.31
CA LEU A 17 -21.23 -5.22 -19.52
C LEU A 17 -20.42 -4.90 -20.79
N PHE A 18 -19.64 -3.84 -20.77
CA PHE A 18 -18.81 -3.40 -21.90
C PHE A 18 -17.43 -4.06 -21.93
N LYS A 19 -17.18 -5.10 -21.12
CA LYS A 19 -15.91 -5.83 -21.05
C LYS A 19 -14.70 -4.89 -20.96
N ALA A 20 -14.79 -3.89 -20.07
CA ALA A 20 -13.78 -2.84 -19.93
C ALA A 20 -12.37 -3.42 -19.80
N SER A 21 -11.42 -2.81 -20.47
CA SER A 21 -10.02 -3.21 -20.44
C SER A 21 -9.39 -2.96 -19.04
N SER A 22 -8.31 -3.67 -18.73
CA SER A 22 -7.53 -3.40 -17.51
C SER A 22 -7.04 -1.94 -17.44
N ALA A 23 -6.78 -1.30 -18.58
CA ALA A 23 -6.41 0.11 -18.64
C ALA A 23 -7.57 1.02 -18.20
N THR A 24 -8.80 0.75 -18.67
CA THR A 24 -10.00 1.48 -18.23
C THR A 24 -10.23 1.31 -16.73
N VAL A 25 -10.11 0.09 -16.22
CA VAL A 25 -10.27 -0.20 -14.79
C VAL A 25 -9.21 0.56 -13.96
N ARG A 26 -7.96 0.61 -14.41
CA ARG A 26 -6.91 1.42 -13.75
C ARG A 26 -7.25 2.91 -13.77
N GLY A 27 -7.76 3.44 -14.88
CA GLY A 27 -8.20 4.84 -14.97
C GLY A 27 -9.30 5.17 -13.96
N VAL A 28 -10.31 4.32 -13.84
CA VAL A 28 -11.38 4.47 -12.84
C VAL A 28 -10.83 4.39 -11.41
N SER A 29 -9.89 3.46 -11.14
CA SER A 29 -9.19 3.38 -9.84
C SER A 29 -8.45 4.66 -9.49
N GLN A 30 -7.78 5.25 -10.47
CA GLN A 30 -7.02 6.47 -10.29
C GLN A 30 -7.94 7.65 -9.96
N VAL A 31 -9.05 7.78 -10.68
CA VAL A 31 -10.09 8.79 -10.39
C VAL A 31 -10.63 8.61 -8.98
N TRP A 32 -10.94 7.37 -8.59
CA TRP A 32 -11.41 7.05 -7.25
C TRP A 32 -10.36 7.40 -6.18
N ALA A 33 -9.11 6.95 -6.34
CA ALA A 33 -8.04 7.20 -5.37
C ALA A 33 -7.76 8.70 -5.21
N ASN A 34 -7.62 9.43 -6.31
CA ASN A 34 -7.45 10.89 -6.27
C ASN A 34 -8.67 11.59 -5.67
N GLY A 35 -9.88 11.16 -6.01
CA GLY A 35 -11.11 11.70 -5.44
C GLY A 35 -11.20 11.49 -3.93
N ILE A 36 -10.79 10.32 -3.42
CA ILE A 36 -10.70 10.06 -1.98
C ILE A 36 -9.71 11.02 -1.32
N MET A 37 -8.52 11.21 -1.90
CA MET A 37 -7.51 12.14 -1.35
C MET A 37 -8.03 13.59 -1.32
N VAL A 38 -8.69 14.03 -2.39
CA VAL A 38 -9.34 15.36 -2.46
C VAL A 38 -10.43 15.52 -1.41
N LEU A 39 -11.32 14.51 -1.26
CA LEU A 39 -12.37 14.55 -0.25
C LEU A 39 -11.81 14.55 1.19
N MET A 40 -10.74 13.80 1.46
CA MET A 40 -10.06 13.83 2.75
C MET A 40 -9.52 15.23 3.04
N LYS A 41 -8.89 15.87 2.06
CA LYS A 41 -8.35 17.23 2.21
C LYS A 41 -9.44 18.26 2.49
N TYR A 42 -10.50 18.31 1.70
CA TYR A 42 -11.48 19.39 1.77
C TYR A 42 -12.63 19.16 2.75
N LEU A 43 -13.02 17.90 3.03
CA LEU A 43 -14.11 17.60 3.97
C LEU A 43 -13.61 17.30 5.38
N VAL A 44 -12.42 16.73 5.51
CA VAL A 44 -11.86 16.35 6.81
C VAL A 44 -10.76 17.30 7.24
N GLY A 45 -10.15 18.02 6.30
CA GLY A 45 -8.94 18.79 6.56
C GLY A 45 -7.69 17.92 6.71
N LEU A 46 -7.71 16.69 6.13
CA LEU A 46 -6.60 15.77 6.16
C LEU A 46 -5.80 15.85 4.87
N ASP A 47 -4.70 16.59 4.91
CA ASP A 47 -3.74 16.72 3.81
C ASP A 47 -2.57 15.74 3.97
N TYR A 48 -1.63 15.74 3.04
CA TYR A 48 -0.44 14.90 3.15
C TYR A 48 0.79 15.52 2.50
N THR A 49 1.95 15.11 2.97
CA THR A 49 3.26 15.46 2.42
C THR A 49 4.06 14.20 2.14
N VAL A 50 4.76 14.18 1.01
CA VAL A 50 5.62 13.06 0.60
C VAL A 50 7.07 13.50 0.64
N PHE A 51 7.91 12.73 1.33
CA PHE A 51 9.36 12.90 1.37
C PHE A 51 10.06 11.71 0.73
N GLY A 52 11.29 11.94 0.23
CA GLY A 52 12.12 10.88 -0.32
C GLY A 52 11.57 10.27 -1.62
N ARG A 53 10.76 11.01 -2.39
CA ARG A 53 10.22 10.53 -3.66
C ARG A 53 11.32 10.14 -4.65
N GLU A 54 12.45 10.80 -4.58
CA GLU A 54 13.68 10.54 -5.34
C GLU A 54 14.33 9.19 -5.04
N ASN A 55 14.01 8.59 -3.88
CA ASN A 55 14.46 7.24 -3.50
C ASN A 55 13.71 6.12 -4.23
N VAL A 56 12.58 6.46 -4.87
CA VAL A 56 11.79 5.48 -5.63
C VAL A 56 12.26 5.43 -7.07
N PRO A 57 12.88 4.32 -7.53
CA PRO A 57 13.33 4.18 -8.90
C PRO A 57 12.18 4.36 -9.91
N ASP A 58 12.48 4.88 -11.10
CA ASP A 58 11.50 4.94 -12.20
C ASP A 58 11.05 3.55 -12.64
N GLY A 59 11.99 2.60 -12.66
CA GLY A 59 11.75 1.20 -13.00
C GLY A 59 11.01 0.39 -11.92
N PRO A 60 10.92 -0.93 -12.12
CA PRO A 60 10.31 -1.84 -11.16
C PRO A 60 11.06 -1.85 -9.83
N CYS A 61 10.32 -1.84 -8.75
CA CYS A 61 10.82 -2.00 -7.39
C CYS A 61 9.71 -2.55 -6.49
N ILE A 62 10.07 -2.99 -5.31
CA ILE A 62 9.12 -3.34 -4.25
C ILE A 62 9.05 -2.14 -3.30
N ILE A 63 7.86 -1.64 -3.01
CA ILE A 63 7.65 -0.62 -1.97
C ILE A 63 7.05 -1.32 -0.76
N ALA A 64 7.77 -1.28 0.36
CA ALA A 64 7.38 -1.90 1.63
C ALA A 64 7.03 -0.79 2.63
N CYS A 65 5.73 -0.58 2.89
CA CYS A 65 5.24 0.48 3.77
C CYS A 65 4.60 -0.09 5.03
N ASN A 66 4.76 0.58 6.19
CA ASN A 66 3.97 0.25 7.37
C ASN A 66 2.48 0.46 7.09
N HIS A 67 1.62 -0.24 7.86
CA HIS A 67 0.18 -0.26 7.65
C HIS A 67 -0.58 0.08 8.93
N GLN A 68 -1.14 1.27 9.02
CA GLN A 68 -1.85 1.79 10.19
C GLN A 68 -3.32 2.12 9.88
N SER A 69 -3.62 2.49 8.63
CA SER A 69 -4.88 3.04 8.19
C SER A 69 -5.34 2.45 6.84
N LEU A 70 -6.49 2.86 6.34
CA LEU A 70 -6.88 2.70 4.94
C LEU A 70 -6.29 3.82 4.06
N TRP A 71 -5.81 4.89 4.69
CA TRP A 71 -5.28 6.06 4.01
C TRP A 71 -4.11 5.69 3.08
N GLU A 72 -3.13 4.94 3.58
CA GLU A 72 -1.94 4.60 2.79
C GLU A 72 -2.25 3.72 1.58
N THR A 73 -3.32 2.91 1.65
CA THR A 73 -3.77 2.14 0.48
C THR A 73 -4.27 3.07 -0.62
N ALA A 74 -5.12 4.05 -0.27
CA ALA A 74 -5.63 5.04 -1.23
C ALA A 74 -4.52 5.96 -1.74
N ALA A 75 -3.64 6.45 -0.84
CA ALA A 75 -2.54 7.33 -1.19
C ALA A 75 -1.54 6.65 -2.13
N LEU A 76 -1.13 5.41 -1.84
CA LEU A 76 -0.20 4.68 -2.69
C LEU A 76 -0.81 4.32 -4.05
N CYS A 77 -2.13 4.05 -4.13
CA CYS A 77 -2.84 3.93 -5.41
C CYS A 77 -2.82 5.23 -6.21
N ALA A 78 -3.01 6.37 -5.53
CA ALA A 78 -2.99 7.69 -6.17
C ALA A 78 -1.58 8.05 -6.69
N ILE A 79 -0.54 7.75 -5.89
CA ILE A 79 0.86 8.05 -6.22
C ILE A 79 1.43 7.11 -7.28
N PHE A 80 1.02 5.83 -7.27
CA PHE A 80 1.52 4.78 -8.16
C PHE A 80 0.38 4.04 -8.89
N PRO A 81 -0.25 4.65 -9.89
CA PRO A 81 -1.47 4.12 -10.54
C PRO A 81 -1.28 2.77 -11.24
N ASN A 82 -0.05 2.43 -11.61
CA ASN A 82 0.30 1.17 -12.28
C ASN A 82 0.89 0.11 -11.35
N ALA A 83 0.96 0.38 -10.05
CA ALA A 83 1.55 -0.58 -9.12
C ALA A 83 0.62 -1.77 -8.86
N SER A 84 1.21 -2.93 -8.62
CA SER A 84 0.53 -4.13 -8.17
C SER A 84 0.56 -4.20 -6.65
N ILE A 85 -0.62 -4.22 -6.03
CA ILE A 85 -0.74 -4.23 -4.56
C ILE A 85 -0.95 -5.66 -4.09
N VAL A 86 -0.15 -6.10 -3.13
CA VAL A 86 -0.34 -7.39 -2.45
C VAL A 86 -1.45 -7.25 -1.43
N ALA A 87 -2.53 -8.03 -1.61
CA ALA A 87 -3.72 -7.96 -0.77
C ALA A 87 -4.27 -9.35 -0.44
N LYS A 88 -5.20 -9.40 0.52
CA LYS A 88 -5.87 -10.64 0.91
C LYS A 88 -6.83 -11.12 -0.18
N LYS A 89 -6.78 -12.42 -0.50
CA LYS A 89 -7.69 -13.05 -1.48
C LYS A 89 -9.18 -12.94 -1.09
N GLU A 90 -9.48 -12.91 0.21
CA GLU A 90 -10.84 -12.78 0.72
C GLU A 90 -11.53 -11.49 0.30
N LEU A 91 -10.79 -10.45 -0.06
CA LEU A 91 -11.35 -9.20 -0.59
C LEU A 91 -12.13 -9.42 -1.90
N ARG A 92 -11.85 -10.51 -2.65
CA ARG A 92 -12.63 -10.91 -3.83
C ARG A 92 -14.09 -11.24 -3.52
N LYS A 93 -14.39 -11.62 -2.27
CA LYS A 93 -15.76 -11.96 -1.84
C LYS A 93 -16.64 -10.74 -1.58
N LEU A 94 -16.03 -9.55 -1.51
CA LEU A 94 -16.77 -8.31 -1.30
C LEU A 94 -17.51 -7.92 -2.58
N PRO A 95 -18.84 -7.67 -2.53
CA PRO A 95 -19.60 -7.24 -3.70
C PRO A 95 -18.95 -6.01 -4.34
N PHE A 96 -18.97 -5.94 -5.67
CA PHE A 96 -18.38 -4.89 -6.50
C PHE A 96 -16.85 -4.76 -6.37
N VAL A 97 -16.31 -4.79 -5.15
CA VAL A 97 -14.86 -4.72 -4.88
C VAL A 97 -14.14 -5.92 -5.49
N GLY A 98 -14.68 -7.13 -5.30
CA GLY A 98 -14.08 -8.36 -5.82
C GLY A 98 -13.89 -8.33 -7.32
N TRP A 99 -14.93 -7.93 -8.07
CA TRP A 99 -14.86 -7.80 -9.52
C TRP A 99 -13.80 -6.79 -9.96
N PHE A 100 -13.70 -5.67 -9.23
CA PHE A 100 -12.73 -4.61 -9.50
C PHE A 100 -11.29 -5.10 -9.26
N LEU A 101 -11.06 -5.80 -8.15
CA LEU A 101 -9.76 -6.36 -7.79
C LEU A 101 -9.28 -7.44 -8.76
N GLU A 102 -10.19 -8.16 -9.43
CA GLU A 102 -9.83 -9.14 -10.47
C GLU A 102 -9.28 -8.50 -11.74
N ARG A 103 -9.64 -7.24 -12.01
CA ARG A 103 -9.25 -6.50 -13.21
C ARG A 103 -8.19 -5.45 -12.95
N TYR A 104 -8.06 -5.01 -11.73
CA TYR A 104 -6.93 -4.21 -11.29
C TYR A 104 -5.70 -5.13 -11.11
N PRO A 105 -4.48 -4.68 -11.37
CA PRO A 105 -3.28 -5.50 -11.24
C PRO A 105 -2.93 -5.79 -9.77
N MET A 106 -3.80 -6.49 -9.05
CA MET A 106 -3.61 -6.91 -7.67
C MET A 106 -2.93 -8.27 -7.61
N ILE A 107 -2.12 -8.47 -6.58
CA ILE A 107 -1.55 -9.77 -6.20
C ILE A 107 -2.34 -10.28 -5.00
N LEU A 108 -3.27 -11.20 -5.25
CA LEU A 108 -4.20 -11.69 -4.23
C LEU A 108 -3.66 -12.96 -3.56
N VAL A 109 -3.37 -12.85 -2.26
CA VAL A 109 -2.72 -13.91 -1.49
C VAL A 109 -3.71 -14.62 -0.58
N ASP A 110 -3.84 -15.94 -0.75
CA ASP A 110 -4.53 -16.84 0.17
C ASP A 110 -3.57 -17.25 1.29
N ARG A 111 -3.66 -16.60 2.42
CA ARG A 111 -2.72 -16.83 3.54
C ARG A 111 -2.87 -18.21 4.18
N SER A 112 -4.02 -18.87 4.00
CA SER A 112 -4.25 -20.22 4.52
C SER A 112 -3.49 -21.30 3.75
N ALA A 113 -3.09 -21.01 2.49
CA ALA A 113 -2.38 -21.95 1.63
C ALA A 113 -0.85 -22.01 1.87
N GLY A 114 -0.33 -21.35 2.90
CA GLY A 114 1.05 -21.48 3.36
C GLY A 114 2.10 -21.27 2.25
N ARG A 115 2.94 -22.28 2.00
CA ARG A 115 4.02 -22.21 0.99
C ARG A 115 3.50 -21.99 -0.43
N GLN A 116 2.34 -22.56 -0.77
CA GLN A 116 1.74 -22.38 -2.09
C GLN A 116 1.35 -20.94 -2.34
N ALA A 117 0.78 -20.26 -1.33
CA ALA A 117 0.46 -18.84 -1.41
C ALA A 117 1.70 -17.97 -1.67
N LEU A 118 2.83 -18.29 -1.02
CA LEU A 118 4.09 -17.56 -1.25
C LEU A 118 4.60 -17.76 -2.68
N ARG A 119 4.55 -18.97 -3.22
CA ARG A 119 4.95 -19.25 -4.61
C ARG A 119 4.08 -18.48 -5.59
N GLN A 120 2.76 -18.57 -5.45
CA GLN A 120 1.82 -17.82 -6.30
C GLN A 120 2.09 -16.32 -6.24
N MET A 121 2.26 -15.76 -5.05
CA MET A 121 2.57 -14.34 -4.85
C MET A 121 3.86 -13.94 -5.59
N VAL A 122 4.93 -14.75 -5.50
CA VAL A 122 6.20 -14.50 -6.20
C VAL A 122 6.01 -14.55 -7.71
N ASP A 123 5.25 -15.52 -8.23
CA ASP A 123 5.02 -15.67 -9.67
C ASP A 123 4.19 -14.49 -10.24
N GLU A 124 3.16 -14.04 -9.51
CA GLU A 124 2.37 -12.87 -9.89
C GLU A 124 3.20 -11.58 -9.80
N ALA A 125 4.04 -11.43 -8.77
CA ALA A 125 4.93 -10.29 -8.62
C ALA A 125 6.02 -10.27 -9.70
N ARG A 126 6.55 -11.44 -10.09
CA ARG A 126 7.52 -11.55 -11.20
C ARG A 126 6.90 -11.08 -12.52
N ARG A 127 5.64 -11.44 -12.79
CA ARG A 127 4.91 -10.92 -13.97
C ARG A 127 4.76 -9.39 -13.90
N ALA A 128 4.38 -8.87 -12.73
CA ALA A 128 4.24 -7.43 -12.52
C ALA A 128 5.56 -6.68 -12.79
N VAL A 129 6.67 -7.17 -12.24
CA VAL A 129 8.02 -6.63 -12.46
C VAL A 129 8.42 -6.72 -13.93
N GLY A 130 8.15 -7.85 -14.59
CA GLY A 130 8.42 -8.04 -16.03
C GLY A 130 7.62 -7.08 -16.92
N GLU A 131 6.46 -6.63 -16.49
CA GLU A 131 5.64 -5.61 -17.15
C GLU A 131 6.03 -4.17 -16.75
N GLY A 132 7.14 -3.97 -16.06
CA GLY A 132 7.63 -2.66 -15.63
C GLY A 132 6.88 -2.07 -14.43
N ARG A 133 6.02 -2.85 -13.74
CA ARG A 133 5.22 -2.37 -12.62
C ARG A 133 5.96 -2.46 -11.29
N LYS A 134 5.66 -1.52 -10.39
CA LYS A 134 6.07 -1.58 -8.99
C LYS A 134 5.16 -2.56 -8.22
N VAL A 135 5.71 -3.19 -7.17
CA VAL A 135 4.94 -4.06 -6.26
C VAL A 135 4.82 -3.36 -4.92
N LEU A 136 3.59 -3.14 -4.45
CA LEU A 136 3.31 -2.54 -3.14
C LEU A 136 2.96 -3.63 -2.13
N LEU A 137 3.61 -3.62 -0.99
CA LEU A 137 3.40 -4.58 0.08
C LEU A 137 3.38 -3.88 1.43
N PHE A 138 2.51 -4.34 2.32
CA PHE A 138 2.50 -3.99 3.73
C PHE A 138 3.10 -5.16 4.53
N PRO A 139 4.38 -5.09 4.97
CA PRO A 139 5.07 -6.24 5.55
C PRO A 139 4.52 -6.67 6.92
N GLN A 140 3.69 -5.86 7.56
CA GLN A 140 2.95 -6.22 8.77
C GLN A 140 1.78 -7.18 8.48
N GLY A 141 1.34 -7.24 7.23
CA GLY A 141 0.26 -8.12 6.78
C GLY A 141 -1.14 -7.74 7.25
N THR A 142 -1.26 -6.85 8.21
CA THR A 142 -2.52 -6.28 8.71
C THR A 142 -2.25 -4.88 9.25
N ARG A 143 -3.28 -4.05 9.33
CA ARG A 143 -3.17 -2.75 10.01
C ARG A 143 -2.80 -2.96 11.47
N GLN A 144 -1.87 -2.15 11.98
CA GLN A 144 -1.48 -2.11 13.39
C GLN A 144 -1.80 -0.72 13.96
N ALA A 145 -2.19 -0.67 15.21
CA ALA A 145 -2.40 0.59 15.90
C ALA A 145 -1.04 1.24 16.25
N ILE A 146 -1.02 2.55 16.41
CA ILE A 146 0.22 3.30 16.67
C ILE A 146 0.80 3.03 18.06
N ASP A 147 -0.03 2.59 19.00
CA ASP A 147 0.29 2.22 20.38
C ASP A 147 0.68 0.74 20.51
N GLU A 148 0.58 -0.06 19.44
CA GLU A 148 0.99 -1.46 19.40
C GLU A 148 2.45 -1.56 18.90
N PRO A 149 3.31 -2.43 19.46
CA PRO A 149 4.63 -2.70 18.91
C PRO A 149 4.54 -3.13 17.45
N MET A 150 5.41 -2.56 16.61
CA MET A 150 5.41 -2.89 15.19
C MET A 150 5.88 -4.33 14.97
N ALA A 151 4.99 -5.18 14.47
CA ALA A 151 5.27 -6.59 14.21
C ALA A 151 5.23 -6.87 12.70
N PHE A 152 6.31 -7.46 12.17
CA PHE A 152 6.48 -7.76 10.75
C PHE A 152 6.23 -9.25 10.46
N GLN A 153 5.52 -9.52 9.37
CA GLN A 153 5.37 -10.85 8.79
C GLN A 153 6.35 -11.00 7.61
N SER A 154 7.61 -11.16 7.93
CA SER A 154 8.71 -11.01 6.98
C SER A 154 8.79 -12.11 5.90
N ALA A 155 8.01 -13.19 6.00
CA ALA A 155 8.07 -14.30 5.03
C ALA A 155 7.71 -13.84 3.60
N GLY A 156 6.66 -13.02 3.45
CA GLY A 156 6.20 -12.53 2.15
C GLY A 156 7.21 -11.61 1.48
N ILE A 157 7.65 -10.57 2.20
CA ILE A 157 8.61 -9.60 1.65
C ILE A 157 9.97 -10.24 1.36
N SER A 158 10.42 -11.18 2.20
CA SER A 158 11.66 -11.91 1.97
C SER A 158 11.59 -12.81 0.74
N ALA A 159 10.45 -13.48 0.52
CA ALA A 159 10.25 -14.27 -0.68
C ALA A 159 10.31 -13.39 -1.94
N LEU A 160 9.67 -12.22 -1.92
CA LEU A 160 9.74 -11.27 -3.03
C LEU A 160 11.18 -10.77 -3.25
N TYR A 161 11.86 -10.31 -2.20
CA TYR A 161 13.22 -9.81 -2.27
C TYR A 161 14.20 -10.82 -2.87
N THR A 162 14.14 -12.07 -2.40
CA THR A 162 15.05 -13.13 -2.84
C THR A 162 14.81 -13.54 -4.30
N ASN A 163 13.56 -13.46 -4.80
CA ASN A 163 13.17 -14.04 -6.08
C ASN A 163 13.00 -13.02 -7.22
N LEU A 164 12.90 -11.71 -6.95
CA LEU A 164 12.61 -10.72 -7.98
C LEU A 164 13.84 -9.94 -8.44
N ALA A 165 14.93 -9.96 -7.68
CA ALA A 165 16.17 -9.25 -7.99
C ALA A 165 15.97 -7.74 -8.32
N VAL A 166 14.98 -7.09 -7.70
CA VAL A 166 14.72 -5.65 -7.80
C VAL A 166 14.92 -4.98 -6.45
N PRO A 167 15.22 -3.66 -6.41
CA PRO A 167 15.40 -2.96 -5.15
C PRO A 167 14.09 -2.93 -4.34
N VAL A 168 14.23 -2.94 -3.01
CA VAL A 168 13.14 -2.70 -2.06
C VAL A 168 13.27 -1.29 -1.51
N VAL A 169 12.23 -0.48 -1.64
CA VAL A 169 12.12 0.85 -1.05
C VAL A 169 11.30 0.75 0.23
N PRO A 170 11.93 0.81 1.41
CA PRO A 170 11.19 0.90 2.66
C PRO A 170 10.46 2.25 2.71
N ALA A 171 9.26 2.26 3.26
CA ALA A 171 8.48 3.48 3.43
C ALA A 171 7.78 3.48 4.79
N ALA A 172 7.59 4.66 5.34
CA ALA A 172 6.87 4.84 6.59
C ALA A 172 5.88 6.00 6.51
N CYS A 173 4.76 5.87 7.23
CA CYS A 173 3.80 6.96 7.38
C CYS A 173 3.24 6.99 8.80
N ASN A 174 2.64 8.13 9.17
CA ASN A 174 1.99 8.38 10.46
C ASN A 174 0.46 8.47 10.34
N SER A 175 -0.11 7.82 9.34
CA SER A 175 -1.54 7.89 9.02
C SER A 175 -2.46 7.46 10.16
N GLY A 176 -1.98 6.57 11.04
CA GLY A 176 -2.70 6.08 12.20
C GLY A 176 -3.05 7.16 13.24
N LEU A 177 -2.31 8.28 13.28
CA LEU A 177 -2.62 9.44 14.12
C LEU A 177 -3.94 10.10 13.71
N PHE A 178 -4.23 10.09 12.42
CA PHE A 178 -5.37 10.81 11.85
C PHE A 178 -6.54 9.90 11.53
N TRP A 179 -6.28 8.63 11.23
CA TRP A 179 -7.29 7.63 10.95
C TRP A 179 -6.84 6.24 11.39
N GLY A 180 -7.07 5.93 12.65
CA GLY A 180 -6.61 4.69 13.27
C GLY A 180 -7.35 3.43 12.81
N LYS A 181 -6.77 2.27 13.12
CA LYS A 181 -7.25 0.94 12.73
C LYS A 181 -8.67 0.61 13.20
N LYS A 182 -9.03 1.05 14.41
CA LYS A 182 -10.27 0.66 15.12
C LYS A 182 -11.37 1.70 15.04
N THR A 183 -11.19 2.80 14.32
CA THR A 183 -12.13 3.89 14.27
C THR A 183 -12.54 4.24 12.85
N LEU A 184 -13.79 4.69 12.69
CA LEU A 184 -14.26 5.34 11.48
C LEU A 184 -14.06 6.86 11.52
N MET A 185 -13.71 7.40 12.69
CA MET A 185 -13.42 8.83 12.84
C MET A 185 -12.07 9.16 12.24
N MET A 186 -12.05 10.25 11.49
CA MET A 186 -10.86 10.85 10.93
C MET A 186 -10.64 12.22 11.56
N HIS A 187 -9.39 12.57 11.77
CA HIS A 187 -8.99 13.87 12.31
C HIS A 187 -8.28 14.68 11.24
N SER A 188 -8.45 15.99 11.30
CA SER A 188 -7.72 16.94 10.44
C SER A 188 -6.23 16.92 10.76
N GLY A 189 -5.41 17.28 9.77
CA GLY A 189 -3.96 17.38 9.92
C GLY A 189 -3.21 17.04 8.64
N THR A 190 -1.93 16.70 8.77
CA THR A 190 -1.08 16.37 7.63
C THR A 190 -0.40 15.02 7.84
N VAL A 191 -0.80 14.03 7.05
CA VAL A 191 -0.09 12.75 7.01
C VAL A 191 1.25 12.94 6.32
N THR A 192 2.30 12.42 6.92
CA THR A 192 3.62 12.34 6.29
C THR A 192 3.85 10.93 5.79
N LEU A 193 4.19 10.81 4.50
CA LEU A 193 4.65 9.57 3.86
C LEU A 193 6.10 9.76 3.45
N SER A 194 7.00 8.93 3.97
CA SER A 194 8.44 9.00 3.74
C SER A 194 8.91 7.74 3.00
N PHE A 195 9.57 7.91 1.85
CA PHE A 195 10.27 6.85 1.13
C PHE A 195 11.74 6.89 1.50
N LEU A 196 12.27 5.79 1.99
CA LEU A 196 13.63 5.68 2.48
C LEU A 196 14.58 5.19 1.37
N PRO A 197 15.91 5.33 1.52
CA PRO A 197 16.87 4.84 0.55
C PRO A 197 16.63 3.37 0.20
N PRO A 198 16.69 3.00 -1.08
CA PRO A 198 16.40 1.64 -1.52
C PRO A 198 17.44 0.64 -1.00
N ILE A 199 16.98 -0.53 -0.64
CA ILE A 199 17.83 -1.69 -0.34
C ILE A 199 18.05 -2.44 -1.65
N ALA A 200 19.30 -2.47 -2.12
CA ALA A 200 19.69 -3.20 -3.32
C ALA A 200 19.48 -4.73 -3.15
N PRO A 201 19.19 -5.48 -4.23
CA PRO A 201 19.12 -6.93 -4.15
C PRO A 201 20.50 -7.54 -3.82
N GLY A 202 20.49 -8.75 -3.22
CA GLY A 202 21.71 -9.53 -2.98
C GLY A 202 22.14 -9.65 -1.51
N LEU A 203 21.49 -8.95 -0.57
CA LEU A 203 21.79 -9.18 0.85
C LEU A 203 21.28 -10.56 1.31
N PRO A 204 21.96 -11.19 2.29
CA PRO A 204 21.44 -12.35 2.99
C PRO A 204 20.05 -12.05 3.57
N ARG A 205 19.16 -13.03 3.52
CA ARG A 205 17.75 -12.87 3.92
C ARG A 205 17.58 -12.23 5.31
N LYS A 206 18.36 -12.68 6.30
CA LYS A 206 18.27 -12.18 7.67
C LYS A 206 18.70 -10.70 7.74
N GLU A 207 19.81 -10.37 7.10
CA GLU A 207 20.33 -9.00 7.06
C GLU A 207 19.34 -8.05 6.37
N PHE A 208 18.77 -8.47 5.25
CA PHE A 208 17.71 -7.72 4.56
C PHE A 208 16.52 -7.44 5.49
N GLN A 209 16.01 -8.48 6.18
CA GLN A 209 14.88 -8.35 7.09
C GLN A 209 15.16 -7.35 8.21
N GLU A 210 16.27 -7.53 8.93
CA GLU A 210 16.66 -6.67 10.04
C GLU A 210 16.85 -5.21 9.59
N LYS A 211 17.47 -5.01 8.43
CA LYS A 211 17.67 -3.67 7.86
C LYS A 211 16.35 -3.01 7.51
N MET A 212 15.47 -3.69 6.76
CA MET A 212 14.18 -3.17 6.34
C MET A 212 13.28 -2.84 7.55
N GLU A 213 13.16 -3.77 8.50
CA GLU A 213 12.34 -3.62 9.69
C GLU A 213 12.82 -2.45 10.55
N ARG A 214 14.13 -2.33 10.77
CA ARG A 214 14.72 -1.20 11.48
C ARG A 214 14.43 0.11 10.75
N MET A 215 14.69 0.21 9.45
CA MET A 215 14.46 1.44 8.68
C MET A 215 13.01 1.91 8.77
N ILE A 216 12.04 1.01 8.62
CA ILE A 216 10.61 1.36 8.70
C ILE A 216 10.23 1.76 10.14
N SER A 217 10.70 1.03 11.14
CA SER A 217 10.35 1.29 12.55
C SER A 217 10.93 2.60 13.05
N ASP A 218 12.20 2.88 12.75
CA ASP A 218 12.87 4.11 13.15
C ASP A 218 12.21 5.33 12.53
N GLU A 219 11.92 5.27 11.23
CA GLU A 219 11.25 6.37 10.54
C GLU A 219 9.81 6.57 11.02
N ALA A 220 9.04 5.49 11.20
CA ALA A 220 7.69 5.59 11.74
C ALA A 220 7.67 6.24 13.12
N SER A 221 8.60 5.85 14.00
CA SER A 221 8.76 6.44 15.34
C SER A 221 9.12 7.93 15.26
N ARG A 222 10.06 8.29 14.38
CA ARG A 222 10.43 9.68 14.13
C ARG A 222 9.23 10.54 13.67
N LEU A 223 8.42 10.00 12.75
CA LEU A 223 7.23 10.69 12.25
C LEU A 223 6.17 10.92 13.33
N LEU A 224 6.00 9.99 14.27
CA LEU A 224 5.11 10.14 15.42
C LEU A 224 5.59 11.27 16.34
N THR A 225 6.86 11.24 16.76
CA THR A 225 7.44 12.26 17.64
C THR A 225 7.36 13.68 17.05
N VAL A 226 7.64 13.84 15.75
CA VAL A 226 7.54 15.14 15.06
C VAL A 226 6.10 15.64 15.01
N SER A 227 5.14 14.74 14.87
CA SER A 227 3.72 15.11 14.82
C SER A 227 3.19 15.54 16.19
N GLU A 228 3.60 14.87 17.27
CA GLU A 228 3.26 15.22 18.65
C GLU A 228 3.84 16.59 19.03
N ALA A 229 5.09 16.87 18.66
CA ALA A 229 5.74 18.16 18.90
C ALA A 229 5.06 19.32 18.15
N LYS A 230 4.40 19.07 17.01
CA LYS A 230 3.61 20.09 16.30
C LYS A 230 2.22 20.29 16.90
N ALA A 231 1.62 19.28 17.48
CA ALA A 231 0.30 19.34 18.10
C ALA A 231 0.34 20.06 19.48
N SER A 232 1.51 20.13 20.11
CA SER A 232 1.72 20.77 21.43
C SER A 232 2.13 22.27 21.33
N ARG A 233 2.19 22.83 20.13
CA ARG A 233 2.45 24.26 19.85
C ARG A 233 1.19 24.95 19.34
#